data_aa5aa7e9a03a89d465b549175fc2e50e
#
_entry.id   aa5aa7e9a03a89d465b549175fc2e50e
#
_cell.length_a   1.000
_cell.length_b   1.000
_cell.length_c   1.000
_cell.angle_alpha   90.00
_cell.angle_beta   90.00
_cell.angle_gamma   90.00
#
_symmetry.space_group_name_H-M   'P 1'
#
loop_
_entity.id
_entity.type
_entity.pdbx_description
1 polymer ?
#
loop_
_entity_poly.entity_id
_entity_poly.type
_entity_poly.pdbx_seq_one_letter_code
_entity_poly.pdbx_strand_id
1 'polypeptide(L)'
;GIVTKHFRFEGKRRMEQAVLGIEELKKHVDTLIVIPNDRLREIIDKSTPMIDAFKEVDNVLHRGVQSISDLIAVSGLVNLDFADVKTVMAKRGSALIGIGLGVGENRAIEAAKQAVSSPLLETSIDGATDAIINVTGGTSLTLFEAEDAAEVVRQSSNTDINIIFGAVINENLNDEVIVTVIATGFDDVPQADTPAQGRPKLEEESDFDIPPFLRERDNF
;
A
#
# COMPACT_ATOMS: atom_id res chain seq x y z
N GLY A 1 6.58 4.87 8.29
CA GLY A 1 5.39 4.67 9.12
C GLY A 1 4.46 3.64 8.53
N ILE A 2 3.77 2.89 9.37
CA ILE A 2 2.68 1.96 8.98
C ILE A 2 1.47 2.29 9.82
N VAL A 3 0.32 2.51 9.18
CA VAL A 3 -0.94 2.84 9.85
C VAL A 3 -2.12 2.15 9.16
N THR A 4 -3.21 1.96 9.90
CA THR A 4 -4.48 1.53 9.32
C THR A 4 -5.44 2.69 9.17
N LYS A 5 -6.35 2.58 8.21
CA LYS A 5 -7.44 3.52 7.99
C LYS A 5 -8.75 2.86 8.40
N HIS A 6 -9.55 3.56 9.18
CA HIS A 6 -10.81 3.06 9.75
C HIS A 6 -11.74 2.40 8.73
N PHE A 7 -12.58 1.48 9.21
CA PHE A 7 -13.69 0.95 8.43
C PHE A 7 -14.74 2.04 8.14
N ARG A 8 -15.34 2.01 6.95
CA ARG A 8 -16.40 2.97 6.57
C ARG A 8 -17.60 2.95 7.50
N PHE A 9 -17.94 1.79 8.08
CA PHE A 9 -19.06 1.67 9.01
C PHE A 9 -18.84 2.42 10.32
N GLU A 10 -17.60 2.79 10.68
CA GLU A 10 -17.30 3.57 11.88
C GLU A 10 -17.72 5.04 11.77
N GLY A 11 -18.09 5.48 10.57
CA GLY A 11 -18.69 6.77 10.31
C GLY A 11 -17.78 7.79 9.62
N LYS A 12 -18.44 8.70 8.90
CA LYS A 12 -17.77 9.68 8.03
C LYS A 12 -16.81 10.59 8.80
N ARG A 13 -17.20 11.04 10.00
CA ARG A 13 -16.39 11.95 10.82
C ARG A 13 -15.05 11.32 11.22
N ARG A 14 -15.05 10.02 11.60
CA ARG A 14 -13.82 9.29 11.91
C ARG A 14 -12.93 9.15 10.70
N MET A 15 -13.52 8.87 9.53
CA MET A 15 -12.78 8.77 8.28
C MET A 15 -12.11 10.09 7.91
N GLU A 16 -12.79 11.22 8.05
CA GLU A 16 -12.23 12.55 7.80
C GLU A 16 -11.05 12.84 8.75
N GLN A 17 -11.19 12.51 10.04
CA GLN A 17 -10.10 12.66 11.01
C GLN A 17 -8.90 11.76 10.67
N ALA A 18 -9.14 10.53 10.22
CA ALA A 18 -8.08 9.61 9.80
C ALA A 18 -7.31 10.17 8.59
N VAL A 19 -8.02 10.69 7.58
CA VAL A 19 -7.39 11.30 6.40
C VAL A 19 -6.51 12.48 6.79
N LEU A 20 -7.01 13.40 7.62
CA LEU A 20 -6.23 14.54 8.12
C LEU A 20 -4.99 14.08 8.91
N GLY A 21 -5.13 13.05 9.75
CA GLY A 21 -4.01 12.49 10.50
C GLY A 21 -2.95 11.84 9.60
N ILE A 22 -3.38 11.15 8.55
CA ILE A 22 -2.49 10.55 7.55
C ILE A 22 -1.73 11.63 6.78
N GLU A 23 -2.41 12.68 6.33
CA GLU A 23 -1.78 13.81 5.62
C GLU A 23 -0.75 14.53 6.50
N GLU A 24 -1.05 14.70 7.78
CA GLU A 24 -0.11 15.30 8.73
C GLU A 24 1.09 14.37 8.99
N LEU A 25 0.84 13.08 9.19
CA LEU A 25 1.90 12.10 9.41
C LEU A 25 2.86 11.99 8.21
N LYS A 26 2.36 12.06 6.98
CA LYS A 26 3.17 12.06 5.75
C LYS A 26 4.27 13.13 5.74
N LYS A 27 4.05 14.27 6.40
CA LYS A 27 5.05 15.35 6.49
C LYS A 27 6.22 15.04 7.42
N HIS A 28 6.05 14.05 8.30
CA HIS A 28 7.01 13.71 9.35
C HIS A 28 7.70 12.36 9.17
N VAL A 29 7.32 11.60 8.13
CA VAL A 29 7.93 10.30 7.81
C VAL A 29 8.45 10.29 6.38
N ASP A 30 9.49 9.51 6.11
CA ASP A 30 10.05 9.35 4.75
C ASP A 30 9.12 8.55 3.85
N THR A 31 8.50 7.51 4.42
CA THR A 31 7.56 6.62 3.73
C THR A 31 6.43 6.25 4.66
N LEU A 32 5.21 6.27 4.14
CA LEU A 32 4.00 5.89 4.86
C LEU A 32 3.24 4.80 4.12
N ILE A 33 3.08 3.66 4.78
CA ILE A 33 2.20 2.57 4.36
C ILE A 33 0.85 2.76 5.05
N VAL A 34 -0.20 2.89 4.25
CA VAL A 34 -1.57 3.02 4.75
C VAL A 34 -2.35 1.77 4.35
N ILE A 35 -2.92 1.07 5.33
CA ILE A 35 -3.71 -0.14 5.12
C ILE A 35 -5.18 0.18 5.36
N PRO A 36 -6.02 0.18 4.30
CA PRO A 36 -7.45 0.41 4.47
C PRO A 36 -8.13 -0.81 5.08
N ASN A 37 -8.72 -0.68 6.27
CA ASN A 37 -9.43 -1.77 6.93
C ASN A 37 -10.59 -2.33 6.08
N ASP A 38 -11.21 -1.51 5.24
CA ASP A 38 -12.27 -1.96 4.34
C ASP A 38 -11.81 -3.05 3.37
N ARG A 39 -10.52 -3.04 2.98
CA ARG A 39 -9.93 -4.06 2.09
C ARG A 39 -9.76 -5.40 2.78
N LEU A 40 -9.57 -5.41 4.10
CA LEU A 40 -9.51 -6.64 4.88
C LEU A 40 -10.82 -7.42 4.83
N ARG A 41 -11.97 -6.74 4.63
CA ARG A 41 -13.27 -7.41 4.43
C ARG A 41 -13.32 -8.31 3.19
N GLU A 42 -12.42 -8.10 2.24
CA GLU A 42 -12.33 -8.93 1.03
C GLU A 42 -11.55 -10.25 1.30
N ILE A 43 -10.77 -10.28 2.39
CA ILE A 43 -9.93 -11.43 2.77
C ILE A 43 -10.60 -12.30 3.83
N ILE A 44 -11.40 -11.69 4.72
CA ILE A 44 -12.08 -12.39 5.81
C ILE A 44 -13.43 -12.96 5.37
N ASP A 45 -13.77 -14.14 5.89
CA ASP A 45 -15.08 -14.75 5.69
C ASP A 45 -16.21 -13.91 6.30
N LYS A 46 -17.36 -13.88 5.63
CA LYS A 46 -18.55 -13.17 6.12
C LYS A 46 -19.08 -13.69 7.47
N SER A 47 -18.71 -14.91 7.85
CA SER A 47 -19.05 -15.55 9.12
C SER A 47 -18.05 -15.24 10.24
N THR A 48 -16.94 -14.54 9.94
CA THR A 48 -15.90 -14.23 10.92
C THR A 48 -16.45 -13.30 12.01
N PRO A 49 -16.31 -13.66 13.30
CA PRO A 49 -16.70 -12.80 14.40
C PRO A 49 -15.94 -11.44 14.34
N MET A 50 -16.61 -10.38 14.78
CA MET A 50 -16.04 -9.03 14.75
C MET A 50 -14.71 -8.91 15.49
N ILE A 51 -14.57 -9.62 16.61
CA ILE A 51 -13.32 -9.69 17.40
C ILE A 51 -12.16 -10.26 16.55
N ASP A 52 -12.43 -11.31 15.79
CA ASP A 52 -11.40 -11.95 14.98
C ASP A 52 -11.09 -11.12 13.74
N ALA A 53 -12.08 -10.42 13.18
CA ALA A 53 -11.83 -9.45 12.11
C ALA A 53 -10.88 -8.31 12.55
N PHE A 54 -11.02 -7.79 13.78
CA PHE A 54 -10.08 -6.79 14.31
C PHE A 54 -8.69 -7.39 14.59
N LYS A 55 -8.60 -8.65 15.02
CA LYS A 55 -7.30 -9.33 15.14
C LYS A 55 -6.59 -9.46 13.80
N GLU A 56 -7.33 -9.68 12.69
CA GLU A 56 -6.72 -9.71 11.37
C GLU A 56 -6.15 -8.34 10.96
N VAL A 57 -6.81 -7.23 11.34
CA VAL A 57 -6.24 -5.89 11.19
C VAL A 57 -4.90 -5.76 11.91
N ASP A 58 -4.86 -6.21 13.17
CA ASP A 58 -3.64 -6.19 13.99
C ASP A 58 -2.56 -7.11 13.40
N ASN A 59 -2.95 -8.30 12.91
CA ASN A 59 -2.04 -9.25 12.27
C ASN A 59 -1.40 -8.67 11.00
N VAL A 60 -2.15 -7.96 10.17
CA VAL A 60 -1.61 -7.32 8.95
C VAL A 60 -0.61 -6.23 9.31
N LEU A 61 -0.92 -5.37 10.28
CA LEU A 61 0.03 -4.39 10.80
C LEU A 61 1.30 -5.04 11.34
N HIS A 62 1.12 -6.07 12.17
CA HIS A 62 2.24 -6.81 12.74
C HIS A 62 3.13 -7.42 11.66
N ARG A 63 2.55 -8.11 10.68
CA ARG A 63 3.29 -8.70 9.55
C ARG A 63 3.99 -7.62 8.72
N GLY A 64 3.36 -6.47 8.49
CA GLY A 64 3.96 -5.36 7.78
C GLY A 64 5.20 -4.78 8.46
N VAL A 65 5.14 -4.59 9.78
CA VAL A 65 6.30 -4.15 10.57
C VAL A 65 7.36 -5.25 10.65
N GLN A 66 6.93 -6.48 10.91
CA GLN A 66 7.82 -7.64 11.05
C GLN A 66 8.60 -7.90 9.76
N SER A 67 7.96 -7.84 8.59
CA SER A 67 8.64 -8.06 7.29
C SER A 67 9.83 -7.13 7.11
N ILE A 68 9.69 -5.86 7.47
CA ILE A 68 10.77 -4.87 7.36
C ILE A 68 11.82 -5.11 8.45
N SER A 69 11.38 -5.42 9.67
CA SER A 69 12.26 -5.65 10.80
C SER A 69 13.10 -6.93 10.58
N ASP A 70 12.50 -7.99 10.09
CA ASP A 70 13.18 -9.26 9.83
C ASP A 70 14.25 -9.12 8.75
N LEU A 71 14.01 -8.33 7.72
CA LEU A 71 15.01 -8.02 6.69
C LEU A 71 16.28 -7.38 7.25
N ILE A 72 16.15 -6.62 8.33
CA ILE A 72 17.25 -5.86 8.94
C ILE A 72 17.89 -6.64 10.09
N ALA A 73 17.08 -7.32 10.91
CA ALA A 73 17.49 -7.90 12.19
C ALA A 73 17.79 -9.39 12.14
N VAL A 74 17.18 -10.12 11.21
CA VAL A 74 17.35 -11.58 11.10
C VAL A 74 18.39 -11.89 10.05
N SER A 75 19.40 -12.69 10.44
CA SER A 75 20.37 -13.24 9.47
C SER A 75 19.65 -14.25 8.58
N GLY A 76 19.30 -13.83 7.38
CA GLY A 76 18.68 -14.67 6.36
C GLY A 76 19.71 -15.33 5.46
N LEU A 77 19.24 -16.10 4.46
CA LEU A 77 20.09 -16.66 3.40
C LEU A 77 20.61 -15.54 2.48
N VAL A 78 19.79 -14.53 2.24
CA VAL A 78 20.15 -13.30 1.51
C VAL A 78 19.90 -12.15 2.47
N ASN A 79 20.99 -11.54 2.95
CA ASN A 79 20.90 -10.42 3.88
C ASN A 79 20.87 -9.12 3.10
N LEU A 80 19.91 -8.29 3.46
CA LEU A 80 19.87 -6.89 3.06
C LEU A 80 20.50 -6.05 4.17
N ASP A 81 21.32 -5.10 3.82
CA ASP A 81 21.79 -4.13 4.78
C ASP A 81 20.75 -2.98 4.95
N PHE A 82 20.88 -2.26 6.05
CA PHE A 82 19.98 -1.12 6.33
C PHE A 82 20.10 -0.04 5.26
N ALA A 83 21.25 0.08 4.58
CA ALA A 83 21.47 1.08 3.53
C ALA A 83 20.62 0.79 2.31
N ASP A 84 20.46 -0.48 1.92
CA ASP A 84 19.61 -0.92 0.82
C ASP A 84 18.13 -0.57 1.10
N VAL A 85 17.63 -0.99 2.26
CA VAL A 85 16.25 -0.68 2.68
C VAL A 85 16.03 0.83 2.73
N LYS A 86 16.98 1.58 3.27
CA LYS A 86 16.92 3.04 3.34
C LYS A 86 16.85 3.68 1.93
N THR A 87 17.58 3.18 0.96
CA THR A 87 17.59 3.70 -0.41
C THR A 87 16.20 3.63 -1.05
N VAL A 88 15.48 2.53 -0.81
CA VAL A 88 14.12 2.31 -1.35
C VAL A 88 13.04 3.05 -0.55
N MET A 89 13.28 3.31 0.74
CA MET A 89 12.27 3.86 1.63
C MET A 89 12.44 5.35 1.95
N ALA A 90 13.64 5.93 1.74
CA ALA A 90 13.86 7.33 2.11
C ALA A 90 13.17 8.30 1.14
N LYS A 91 12.32 9.18 1.68
CA LYS A 91 11.62 10.24 0.94
C LYS A 91 10.75 9.75 -0.24
N ARG A 92 10.17 8.55 -0.09
CA ARG A 92 9.32 7.95 -1.14
C ARG A 92 7.82 8.23 -0.96
N GLY A 93 7.44 8.93 0.09
CA GLY A 93 6.04 9.33 0.32
C GLY A 93 5.12 8.15 0.59
N SER A 94 4.29 7.77 -0.36
CA SER A 94 3.37 6.65 -0.22
C SER A 94 4.02 5.32 -0.58
N ALA A 95 3.73 4.28 0.21
CA ALA A 95 4.09 2.91 -0.13
C ALA A 95 2.90 1.97 0.04
N LEU A 96 2.90 0.91 -0.74
CA LEU A 96 1.90 -0.15 -0.70
C LEU A 96 2.53 -1.43 -0.17
N ILE A 97 1.75 -2.22 0.56
CA ILE A 97 2.16 -3.53 1.05
C ILE A 97 1.18 -4.59 0.56
N GLY A 98 1.72 -5.64 -0.01
CA GLY A 98 0.99 -6.85 -0.36
C GLY A 98 1.59 -8.06 0.33
N ILE A 99 0.75 -8.97 0.80
CA ILE A 99 1.15 -10.20 1.47
C ILE A 99 0.43 -11.36 0.80
N GLY A 100 1.16 -12.38 0.44
CA GLY A 100 0.62 -13.61 -0.11
C GLY A 100 1.17 -14.83 0.61
N LEU A 101 0.36 -15.88 0.68
CA LEU A 101 0.68 -17.18 1.25
C LEU A 101 0.52 -18.24 0.15
N GLY A 102 1.50 -19.12 0.02
CA GLY A 102 1.45 -20.25 -0.89
C GLY A 102 1.81 -21.56 -0.20
N VAL A 103 1.18 -22.63 -0.63
CA VAL A 103 1.39 -23.99 -0.11
C VAL A 103 1.52 -24.96 -1.29
N GLY A 104 2.35 -25.99 -1.14
CA GLY A 104 2.50 -27.04 -2.14
C GLY A 104 3.59 -26.76 -3.18
N GLU A 105 3.44 -27.36 -4.38
CA GLU A 105 4.51 -27.44 -5.38
C GLU A 105 4.90 -26.08 -5.99
N ASN A 106 3.91 -25.16 -6.17
CA ASN A 106 4.12 -23.82 -6.75
C ASN A 106 3.97 -22.72 -5.70
N ARG A 107 4.22 -23.02 -4.44
CA ARG A 107 3.93 -22.16 -3.28
C ARG A 107 4.51 -20.74 -3.41
N ALA A 108 5.74 -20.60 -3.90
CA ALA A 108 6.39 -19.30 -4.03
C ALA A 108 5.74 -18.42 -5.12
N ILE A 109 5.40 -19.03 -6.28
CA ILE A 109 4.71 -18.36 -7.38
C ILE A 109 3.30 -17.94 -6.95
N GLU A 110 2.58 -18.82 -6.27
CA GLU A 110 1.22 -18.53 -5.77
C GLU A 110 1.24 -17.43 -4.72
N ALA A 111 2.17 -17.51 -3.76
CA ALA A 111 2.37 -16.47 -2.75
C ALA A 111 2.71 -15.11 -3.41
N ALA A 112 3.62 -15.09 -4.39
CA ALA A 112 3.99 -13.86 -5.08
C ALA A 112 2.79 -13.27 -5.86
N LYS A 113 2.02 -14.10 -6.58
CA LYS A 113 0.79 -13.66 -7.28
C LYS A 113 -0.23 -13.10 -6.31
N GLN A 114 -0.45 -13.75 -5.18
CA GLN A 114 -1.35 -13.23 -4.14
C GLN A 114 -0.84 -11.92 -3.55
N ALA A 115 0.46 -11.78 -3.35
CA ALA A 115 1.05 -10.55 -2.81
C ALA A 115 0.82 -9.36 -3.76
N VAL A 116 1.10 -9.52 -5.07
CA VAL A 116 0.93 -8.43 -6.06
C VAL A 116 -0.52 -8.13 -6.41
N SER A 117 -1.42 -9.09 -6.21
CA SER A 117 -2.87 -8.92 -6.39
C SER A 117 -3.62 -8.78 -5.06
N SER A 118 -2.89 -8.57 -3.97
CA SER A 118 -3.49 -8.47 -2.63
C SER A 118 -4.52 -7.36 -2.56
N PRO A 119 -5.72 -7.61 -2.01
CA PRO A 119 -6.70 -6.57 -1.75
C PRO A 119 -6.20 -5.46 -0.82
N LEU A 120 -5.12 -5.71 -0.05
CA LEU A 120 -4.49 -4.72 0.82
C LEU A 120 -3.84 -3.58 0.02
N LEU A 121 -3.49 -3.83 -1.24
CA LEU A 121 -3.04 -2.79 -2.16
C LEU A 121 -4.25 -1.90 -2.52
N GLU A 122 -4.17 -0.61 -2.27
CA GLU A 122 -5.22 0.34 -2.71
C GLU A 122 -5.27 0.45 -4.23
N THR A 123 -4.11 0.26 -4.87
CA THR A 123 -3.91 0.29 -6.32
C THR A 123 -3.01 -0.86 -6.74
N SER A 124 -2.86 -1.09 -8.05
CA SER A 124 -1.84 -1.99 -8.60
C SER A 124 -0.43 -1.52 -8.20
N ILE A 125 0.53 -2.43 -8.22
CA ILE A 125 1.96 -2.08 -8.11
C ILE A 125 2.49 -1.36 -9.36
N ASP A 126 1.66 -1.20 -10.38
CA ASP A 126 2.00 -0.44 -11.58
C ASP A 126 2.39 0.99 -11.25
N GLY A 127 3.51 1.43 -11.81
CA GLY A 127 4.04 2.76 -11.55
C GLY A 127 4.97 2.86 -10.34
N ALA A 128 5.16 1.78 -9.58
CA ALA A 128 6.21 1.73 -8.57
C ALA A 128 7.59 1.78 -9.23
N THR A 129 8.50 2.55 -8.67
CA THR A 129 9.90 2.61 -9.12
C THR A 129 10.79 1.63 -8.35
N ASP A 130 10.42 1.33 -7.13
CA ASP A 130 11.19 0.46 -6.25
C ASP A 130 10.27 -0.52 -5.52
N ALA A 131 10.78 -1.73 -5.25
CA ALA A 131 10.11 -2.71 -4.41
C ALA A 131 11.07 -3.47 -3.51
N ILE A 132 10.62 -3.80 -2.33
CA ILE A 132 11.24 -4.76 -1.43
C ILE A 132 10.42 -6.03 -1.48
N ILE A 133 11.06 -7.14 -1.76
CA ILE A 133 10.46 -8.48 -1.73
C ILE A 133 11.09 -9.25 -0.59
N ASN A 134 10.28 -9.71 0.34
CA ASN A 134 10.70 -10.63 1.39
C ASN A 134 10.01 -11.98 1.18
N VAL A 135 10.81 -13.02 0.96
CA VAL A 135 10.36 -14.40 0.87
C VAL A 135 10.70 -15.13 2.17
N THR A 136 9.68 -15.51 2.92
CA THR A 136 9.85 -16.28 4.16
C THR A 136 9.33 -17.69 3.94
N GLY A 137 10.16 -18.68 4.14
CA GLY A 137 9.79 -20.08 4.00
C GLY A 137 10.44 -20.95 5.07
N GLY A 138 10.06 -22.24 5.10
CA GLY A 138 10.69 -23.24 5.95
C GLY A 138 12.10 -23.61 5.44
N THR A 139 12.74 -24.58 6.09
CA THR A 139 14.08 -25.08 5.73
C THR A 139 14.12 -25.75 4.34
N SER A 140 12.97 -26.05 3.76
CA SER A 140 12.80 -26.61 2.41
C SER A 140 12.78 -25.55 1.30
N LEU A 141 12.83 -24.25 1.63
CA LEU A 141 12.82 -23.17 0.64
C LEU A 141 14.05 -23.25 -0.26
N THR A 142 13.83 -23.30 -1.57
CA THR A 142 14.90 -23.40 -2.57
C THR A 142 15.22 -22.03 -3.18
N LEU A 143 16.42 -21.92 -3.76
CA LEU A 143 16.82 -20.70 -4.47
C LEU A 143 15.91 -20.43 -5.67
N PHE A 144 15.51 -21.47 -6.39
CA PHE A 144 14.62 -21.34 -7.55
C PHE A 144 13.24 -20.79 -7.19
N GLU A 145 12.65 -21.28 -6.08
CA GLU A 145 11.38 -20.75 -5.58
C GLU A 145 11.49 -19.26 -5.23
N ALA A 146 12.58 -18.86 -4.66
CA ALA A 146 12.84 -17.47 -4.31
C ALA A 146 13.01 -16.59 -5.56
N GLU A 147 13.70 -17.08 -6.59
CA GLU A 147 13.88 -16.43 -7.89
C GLU A 147 12.54 -16.32 -8.64
N ASP A 148 11.76 -17.40 -8.68
CA ASP A 148 10.43 -17.42 -9.30
C ASP A 148 9.48 -16.38 -8.67
N ALA A 149 9.51 -16.25 -7.35
CA ALA A 149 8.71 -15.23 -6.65
C ALA A 149 9.12 -13.81 -7.07
N ALA A 150 10.41 -13.52 -7.17
CA ALA A 150 10.91 -12.22 -7.60
C ALA A 150 10.53 -11.91 -9.06
N GLU A 151 10.59 -12.93 -9.93
CA GLU A 151 10.21 -12.79 -11.33
C GLU A 151 8.72 -12.48 -11.52
N VAL A 152 7.84 -13.13 -10.75
CA VAL A 152 6.40 -12.82 -10.73
C VAL A 152 6.15 -11.36 -10.38
N VAL A 153 6.83 -10.83 -9.38
CA VAL A 153 6.68 -9.43 -8.99
C VAL A 153 7.17 -8.49 -10.09
N ARG A 154 8.33 -8.80 -10.72
CA ARG A 154 8.89 -8.03 -11.83
C ARG A 154 7.94 -8.00 -13.02
N GLN A 155 7.37 -9.13 -13.38
CA GLN A 155 6.40 -9.24 -14.49
C GLN A 155 5.07 -8.53 -14.21
N SER A 156 4.72 -8.35 -12.93
CA SER A 156 3.49 -7.68 -12.52
C SER A 156 3.61 -6.16 -12.49
N SER A 157 4.81 -5.63 -12.65
CA SER A 157 5.06 -4.19 -12.80
C SER A 157 5.26 -3.88 -14.29
N ASN A 158 4.58 -2.85 -14.80
CA ASN A 158 4.77 -2.35 -16.16
C ASN A 158 5.96 -1.37 -16.28
N THR A 159 6.68 -1.16 -15.19
CA THR A 159 7.85 -0.27 -15.10
C THR A 159 9.13 -1.09 -14.89
N ASP A 160 10.29 -0.50 -15.20
CA ASP A 160 11.58 -1.07 -14.82
C ASP A 160 11.80 -0.84 -13.31
N ILE A 161 11.21 -1.74 -12.53
CA ILE A 161 11.20 -1.66 -11.07
C ILE A 161 12.54 -2.15 -10.50
N ASN A 162 13.13 -1.34 -9.62
CA ASN A 162 14.29 -1.74 -8.84
C ASN A 162 13.85 -2.64 -7.68
N ILE A 163 14.26 -3.90 -7.71
CA ILE A 163 13.84 -4.91 -6.73
C ILE A 163 14.98 -5.18 -5.75
N ILE A 164 14.70 -4.97 -4.49
CA ILE A 164 15.53 -5.42 -3.37
C ILE A 164 14.92 -6.71 -2.82
N PHE A 165 15.72 -7.78 -2.84
CA PHE A 165 15.28 -9.12 -2.51
C PHE A 165 15.89 -9.61 -1.21
N GLY A 166 15.08 -10.13 -0.29
CA GLY A 166 15.48 -10.81 0.93
C GLY A 166 14.83 -12.17 1.07
N ALA A 167 15.55 -13.12 1.68
CA ALA A 167 15.04 -14.44 1.97
C ALA A 167 15.33 -14.81 3.43
N VAL A 168 14.29 -15.12 4.17
CA VAL A 168 14.33 -15.47 5.60
C VAL A 168 13.83 -16.90 5.80
N ILE A 169 14.56 -17.69 6.58
CA ILE A 169 14.12 -19.02 6.97
C ILE A 169 13.41 -18.96 8.32
N ASN A 170 12.18 -19.47 8.35
CA ASN A 170 11.39 -19.64 9.55
C ASN A 170 11.04 -21.12 9.72
N GLU A 171 11.69 -21.78 10.68
CA GLU A 171 11.52 -23.22 10.93
C GLU A 171 10.09 -23.62 11.32
N ASN A 172 9.26 -22.67 11.73
CA ASN A 172 7.85 -22.92 12.03
C ASN A 172 6.98 -23.05 10.77
N LEU A 173 7.47 -22.60 9.62
CA LEU A 173 6.83 -22.79 8.32
C LEU A 173 7.32 -24.09 7.71
N ASN A 174 6.46 -25.11 7.64
CA ASN A 174 6.82 -26.39 7.05
C ASN A 174 6.86 -26.29 5.51
N ASP A 175 5.68 -26.43 4.88
CA ASP A 175 5.51 -26.37 3.42
C ASP A 175 4.89 -25.05 2.94
N GLU A 176 4.83 -24.08 3.80
CA GLU A 176 4.27 -22.77 3.49
C GLU A 176 5.38 -21.79 3.10
N VAL A 177 5.06 -20.90 2.15
CA VAL A 177 5.89 -19.75 1.78
C VAL A 177 5.05 -18.50 1.90
N ILE A 178 5.58 -17.49 2.57
CA ILE A 178 4.99 -16.16 2.68
C ILE A 178 5.83 -15.20 1.84
N VAL A 179 5.20 -14.51 0.91
CA VAL A 179 5.83 -13.44 0.13
C VAL A 179 5.22 -12.11 0.56
N THR A 180 6.06 -11.20 1.00
CA THR A 180 5.68 -9.82 1.29
C THR A 180 6.34 -8.91 0.27
N VAL A 181 5.53 -8.07 -0.38
CA VAL A 181 5.98 -7.07 -1.35
C VAL A 181 5.66 -5.69 -0.79
N ILE A 182 6.66 -4.82 -0.73
CA ILE A 182 6.49 -3.41 -0.37
C ILE A 182 6.93 -2.59 -1.58
N ALA A 183 5.98 -1.95 -2.23
CA ALA A 183 6.22 -1.13 -3.41
C ALA A 183 6.22 0.35 -3.05
N THR A 184 7.17 1.11 -3.58
CA THR A 184 7.38 2.54 -3.31
C THR A 184 7.65 3.33 -4.59
N GLY A 185 7.66 4.66 -4.49
CA GLY A 185 8.02 5.53 -5.61
C GLY A 185 6.87 5.81 -6.58
N PHE A 186 5.63 5.72 -6.12
CA PHE A 186 4.44 6.04 -6.92
C PHE A 186 4.29 7.54 -7.19
N ASP A 187 4.83 8.38 -6.30
CA ASP A 187 4.70 9.83 -6.38
C ASP A 187 5.67 10.46 -7.42
N ASP A 188 6.65 9.71 -7.90
CA ASP A 188 7.62 10.16 -8.93
C ASP A 188 7.08 10.02 -10.37
N VAL A 189 5.98 9.33 -10.58
CA VAL A 189 5.30 9.26 -11.87
C VAL A 189 4.41 10.50 -11.98
N PRO A 190 4.60 11.39 -13.00
CA PRO A 190 3.64 12.44 -13.26
C PRO A 190 2.27 11.79 -13.41
N GLN A 191 1.35 12.07 -12.48
CA GLN A 191 -0.02 11.64 -12.62
C GLN A 191 -0.47 12.14 -13.99
N ALA A 192 -0.63 11.22 -14.95
CA ALA A 192 -1.30 11.54 -16.19
C ALA A 192 -2.64 12.13 -15.77
N ASP A 193 -2.81 13.43 -16.01
CA ASP A 193 -4.02 14.17 -15.70
C ASP A 193 -5.21 13.32 -16.09
N THR A 194 -5.82 12.68 -15.09
CA THR A 194 -7.17 12.14 -15.28
C THR A 194 -7.98 13.35 -15.66
N PRO A 195 -8.56 13.42 -16.87
CA PRO A 195 -9.28 14.61 -17.28
C PRO A 195 -10.34 14.85 -16.24
N ALA A 196 -10.18 15.93 -15.50
CA ALA A 196 -11.12 16.39 -14.52
C ALA A 196 -12.47 16.46 -15.24
N GLN A 197 -13.35 15.49 -14.97
CA GLN A 197 -14.73 15.58 -15.40
C GLN A 197 -15.27 16.89 -14.84
N GLY A 198 -15.40 17.85 -15.77
CA GLY A 198 -16.06 19.13 -15.66
C GLY A 198 -16.47 19.57 -14.26
N ARG A 199 -15.58 20.25 -13.55
CA ARG A 199 -16.10 21.29 -12.67
C ARG A 199 -16.81 22.28 -13.59
N PRO A 200 -18.11 22.57 -13.39
CA PRO A 200 -18.73 23.66 -14.09
C PRO A 200 -17.87 24.89 -13.79
N LYS A 201 -17.34 25.54 -14.83
CA LYS A 201 -16.79 26.87 -14.72
C LYS A 201 -17.87 27.68 -14.03
N LEU A 202 -17.59 28.11 -12.81
CA LEU A 202 -18.27 29.27 -12.27
C LEU A 202 -17.81 30.40 -13.19
N GLU A 203 -18.67 30.78 -14.12
CA GLU A 203 -18.55 32.02 -14.83
C GLU A 203 -18.49 33.09 -13.74
N GLU A 204 -17.44 33.90 -13.77
CA GLU A 204 -17.38 35.12 -13.00
C GLU A 204 -18.63 35.91 -13.42
N GLU A 205 -19.63 35.93 -12.57
CA GLU A 205 -20.73 36.91 -12.66
C GLU A 205 -20.13 38.28 -12.36
N SER A 206 -19.57 38.90 -13.39
CA SER A 206 -19.49 40.32 -13.51
C SER A 206 -20.84 40.76 -14.09
N ASP A 207 -21.64 41.27 -13.26
CA ASP A 207 -22.72 42.25 -13.42
C ASP A 207 -23.86 41.86 -12.50
N PHE A 208 -23.84 42.41 -11.30
CA PHE A 208 -25.07 42.63 -10.55
C PHE A 208 -25.94 43.53 -11.38
N ASP A 209 -26.86 42.96 -12.14
CA ASP A 209 -27.91 43.65 -12.82
C ASP A 209 -28.83 44.27 -11.74
N ILE A 210 -28.53 45.52 -11.37
CA ILE A 210 -29.35 46.29 -10.43
C ILE A 210 -30.73 46.48 -11.08
N PRO A 211 -31.80 45.94 -10.45
CA PRO A 211 -33.13 46.03 -11.00
C PRO A 211 -33.49 47.50 -11.34
N PRO A 212 -34.21 47.78 -12.46
CA PRO A 212 -34.45 49.13 -12.97
C PRO A 212 -35.09 50.10 -11.96
N PHE A 213 -35.81 49.60 -10.96
CA PHE A 213 -36.46 50.40 -9.93
C PHE A 213 -35.49 50.97 -8.86
N LEU A 214 -34.25 50.58 -8.84
CA LEU A 214 -33.23 51.12 -7.93
C LEU A 214 -32.32 52.17 -8.63
N ARG A 215 -32.48 52.40 -9.93
CA ARG A 215 -31.67 53.36 -10.70
C ARG A 215 -32.19 54.82 -10.63
N GLU A 216 -33.36 55.02 -10.07
CA GLU A 216 -33.95 56.38 -9.96
C GLU A 216 -34.02 56.84 -8.51
N ARG A 217 -32.90 57.24 -7.92
CA ARG A 217 -32.91 58.06 -6.70
C ARG A 217 -31.61 58.82 -6.45
N ASP A 218 -31.16 59.55 -7.47
CA ASP A 218 -30.19 60.62 -7.23
C ASP A 218 -30.52 61.82 -8.20
N ASN A 219 -31.62 62.52 -7.93
CA ASN A 219 -31.83 63.84 -8.37
C ASN A 219 -32.83 64.47 -7.41
N PHE A 220 -32.34 65.06 -6.34
CA PHE A 220 -32.79 66.26 -5.69
C PHE A 220 -31.74 66.77 -4.70
#